data_9753d4f84f3ce8e46fce238e9824c0dd
#
_entry.id   9753d4f84f3ce8e46fce238e9824c0dd
#
_cell.length_a   1.000
_cell.length_b   1.000
_cell.length_c   1.000
_cell.angle_alpha   90.00
_cell.angle_beta   90.00
_cell.angle_gamma   90.00
#
_symmetry.space_group_name_H-M   'P 1'
#
loop_
_entity.id
_entity.type
_entity.pdbx_description
1 polymer ?
#
loop_
_entity_poly.entity_id
_entity_poly.type
_entity_poly.pdbx_seq_one_letter_code
_entity_poly.pdbx_strand_id
1 'polypeptide(L)'
;MKFLPAQLAYMVETTSMRRNLTILLRFLAVLVLMIAAYSVLFHVIMEQEGQNHSWLTGFYWTLTVMSTLGFGDITFNSDLGRGFSIIVLMSGVMFLLIVLPFTFIQFFYAPWLEAQTRRRVPRGVDAKVSDHILLASHDPVTISLIDRLAALGHPYYVLEPELGRALELEEEGKQVILGSPEDIETYRRTGVERAAMVVANVNDAVNTYIAFTVRELLEGVPIVSFAEDPASVDVLELAGSTHVLQLPELLGRSLARRTLAGDHRASVIGEFGELLVAEAPVAGTPLVGKSLGEGWLKEMTGLTAVGAWTRGNFEVPGPATILGPSTVLVLAGTQAQLTEFTELTAIYRPADAPIPILGGGRVGRAAGRALDERGVEFRIVEKDPEHVVWPERTIVGNAAELEILHEAGIREAPTVLVTTADDAMNIYLTIYCRRLRPDVQIVSRATLERNVSTLHRAGADFVMSYASMGANAILNILEGDDVVMIAEGLDIFRVPVPEKLRGIPLAACGIRESTGGHVVAFQDEDGVMTSPPAGAELPSGPDGELIIVATTADEERFMTRFNSART
;
A
#
# COMPACT_ATOMS: atom_id res chain seq x y z
N MET A 1 45.29 -1.24 -15.21
CA MET A 1 45.77 0.10 -14.76
C MET A 1 45.13 1.30 -15.48
N LYS A 2 44.04 1.14 -16.25
CA LYS A 2 43.32 2.28 -16.91
C LYS A 2 42.16 2.86 -16.06
N PHE A 3 41.87 2.32 -14.88
CA PHE A 3 40.79 2.77 -14.01
C PHE A 3 41.10 3.97 -13.12
N LEU A 4 42.34 4.16 -12.70
CA LEU A 4 42.72 5.25 -11.79
C LEU A 4 42.55 6.66 -12.37
N PRO A 5 42.91 6.95 -13.65
CA PRO A 5 42.80 8.31 -14.20
C PRO A 5 41.36 8.78 -14.40
N ALA A 6 40.43 7.88 -14.76
CA ALA A 6 39.02 8.22 -14.93
C ALA A 6 38.33 8.48 -13.59
N GLN A 7 38.71 7.75 -12.52
CA GLN A 7 38.23 7.97 -11.16
C GLN A 7 38.74 9.28 -10.58
N LEU A 8 40.00 9.63 -10.84
CA LEU A 8 40.57 10.91 -10.40
C LEU A 8 39.95 12.12 -11.14
N ALA A 9 39.64 11.99 -12.42
CA ALA A 9 38.95 13.03 -13.17
C ALA A 9 37.51 13.29 -12.65
N TYR A 10 36.76 12.24 -12.35
CA TYR A 10 35.44 12.35 -11.76
C TYR A 10 35.47 12.96 -10.32
N MET A 11 36.52 12.67 -9.55
CA MET A 11 36.73 13.26 -8.22
C MET A 11 36.94 14.79 -8.26
N VAL A 12 37.35 15.35 -9.39
CA VAL A 12 37.64 16.79 -9.51
C VAL A 12 36.43 17.61 -9.98
N GLU A 13 35.42 16.98 -10.56
CA GLU A 13 34.28 17.69 -11.17
C GLU A 13 33.18 18.13 -10.19
N THR A 14 33.05 17.50 -9.02
CA THR A 14 31.98 17.84 -8.05
C THR A 14 32.44 18.88 -7.02
N THR A 15 31.68 19.96 -6.86
CA THR A 15 31.97 21.10 -5.97
C THR A 15 32.18 20.70 -4.49
N SER A 16 31.45 19.68 -4.02
CA SER A 16 31.58 19.14 -2.67
C SER A 16 32.93 18.42 -2.48
N MET A 17 33.39 17.70 -3.49
CA MET A 17 34.63 16.94 -3.46
C MET A 17 35.87 17.85 -3.50
N ARG A 18 35.81 18.98 -4.21
CA ARG A 18 36.87 20.01 -4.17
C ARG A 18 37.04 20.58 -2.76
N ARG A 19 35.98 20.84 -2.05
CA ARG A 19 36.00 21.30 -0.65
C ARG A 19 36.65 20.27 0.27
N ASN A 20 36.29 19.01 0.12
CA ASN A 20 36.83 17.90 0.92
C ASN A 20 38.32 17.68 0.65
N LEU A 21 38.74 17.75 -0.61
CA LEU A 21 40.14 17.68 -1.00
C LEU A 21 40.97 18.83 -0.40
N THR A 22 40.41 20.05 -0.38
CA THR A 22 41.08 21.21 0.24
C THR A 22 41.25 21.02 1.75
N ILE A 23 40.29 20.42 2.46
CA ILE A 23 40.38 20.11 3.87
C ILE A 23 41.47 19.07 4.13
N LEU A 24 41.51 17.99 3.35
CA LEU A 24 42.57 16.97 3.46
C LEU A 24 43.98 17.56 3.18
N LEU A 25 44.11 18.38 2.15
CA LEU A 25 45.39 19.03 1.82
C LEU A 25 45.85 19.97 2.95
N ARG A 26 44.92 20.71 3.57
CA ARG A 26 45.24 21.55 4.74
C ARG A 26 45.68 20.70 5.90
N PHE A 27 45.00 19.58 6.19
CA PHE A 27 45.41 18.64 7.23
C PHE A 27 46.80 18.06 6.98
N LEU A 28 47.08 17.60 5.77
CA LEU A 28 48.40 17.11 5.36
C LEU A 28 49.47 18.20 5.49
N ALA A 29 49.18 19.44 5.12
CA ALA A 29 50.08 20.56 5.26
C ALA A 29 50.42 20.83 6.73
N VAL A 30 49.41 20.77 7.63
CA VAL A 30 49.63 20.90 9.10
C VAL A 30 50.48 19.76 9.64
N LEU A 31 50.20 18.51 9.21
CA LEU A 31 51.02 17.35 9.61
C LEU A 31 52.47 17.48 9.16
N VAL A 32 52.70 17.86 7.90
CA VAL A 32 54.08 18.09 7.37
C VAL A 32 54.78 19.21 8.13
N LEU A 33 54.08 20.32 8.40
CA LEU A 33 54.62 21.43 9.18
C LEU A 33 54.99 21.00 10.59
N MET A 34 54.16 20.18 11.25
CA MET A 34 54.39 19.65 12.56
C MET A 34 55.62 18.71 12.59
N ILE A 35 55.75 17.81 11.59
CA ILE A 35 56.93 16.94 11.45
C ILE A 35 58.21 17.77 11.29
N ALA A 36 58.17 18.80 10.42
CA ALA A 36 59.30 19.69 10.23
C ALA A 36 59.67 20.44 11.52
N ALA A 37 58.67 20.99 12.23
CA ALA A 37 58.92 21.69 13.49
C ALA A 37 59.53 20.77 14.56
N TYR A 38 59.02 19.55 14.70
CA TYR A 38 59.56 18.58 15.62
C TYR A 38 60.97 18.11 15.24
N SER A 39 61.27 17.96 13.95
CA SER A 39 62.61 17.65 13.48
C SER A 39 63.62 18.77 13.79
N VAL A 40 63.22 20.04 13.71
CA VAL A 40 64.03 21.17 14.13
C VAL A 40 64.24 21.16 15.63
N LEU A 41 63.18 21.00 16.43
CA LEU A 41 63.30 20.93 17.88
C LEU A 41 64.18 19.76 18.35
N PHE A 42 64.08 18.61 17.66
CA PHE A 42 64.97 17.46 17.91
C PHE A 42 66.42 17.86 17.83
N HIS A 43 66.83 18.57 16.77
CA HIS A 43 68.21 19.02 16.58
C HIS A 43 68.66 19.98 17.68
N VAL A 44 67.82 20.96 18.04
CA VAL A 44 68.15 21.93 19.08
C VAL A 44 68.36 21.24 20.45
N ILE A 45 67.49 20.28 20.81
CA ILE A 45 67.62 19.59 22.07
C ILE A 45 68.79 18.62 22.07
N MET A 46 69.03 17.86 20.98
CA MET A 46 70.17 16.94 20.87
C MET A 46 71.52 17.67 20.89
N GLU A 47 71.60 18.83 20.27
CA GLU A 47 72.81 19.69 20.32
C GLU A 47 73.07 20.15 21.75
N GLN A 48 72.05 20.50 22.54
CA GLN A 48 72.18 20.84 23.95
C GLN A 48 72.66 19.66 24.80
N GLU A 49 72.34 18.41 24.41
CA GLU A 49 72.84 17.19 25.06
C GLU A 49 74.22 16.77 24.54
N GLY A 50 74.83 17.54 23.62
CA GLY A 50 76.15 17.23 23.08
C GLY A 50 76.15 16.12 22.03
N GLN A 51 74.97 15.79 21.46
CA GLN A 51 74.81 14.78 20.44
C GLN A 51 74.60 15.46 19.07
N ASN A 52 75.47 15.16 18.08
CA ASN A 52 75.37 15.68 16.76
C ASN A 52 74.75 14.66 15.81
N HIS A 53 73.59 15.00 15.24
CA HIS A 53 72.87 14.16 14.29
C HIS A 53 72.63 14.90 12.96
N SER A 54 72.45 14.13 11.84
CA SER A 54 72.10 14.71 10.56
C SER A 54 70.65 15.16 10.55
N TRP A 55 70.29 16.10 9.66
CA TRP A 55 68.90 16.52 9.45
C TRP A 55 67.96 15.36 9.11
N LEU A 56 68.43 14.38 8.34
CA LEU A 56 67.65 13.17 8.00
C LEU A 56 67.35 12.34 9.28
N THR A 57 68.27 12.29 10.21
CA THR A 57 68.09 11.62 11.48
C THR A 57 66.95 12.24 12.33
N GLY A 58 66.81 13.57 12.31
CA GLY A 58 65.72 14.27 12.99
C GLY A 58 64.34 13.93 12.40
N PHE A 59 64.22 13.87 11.06
CA PHE A 59 62.99 13.40 10.44
C PHE A 59 62.71 11.94 10.71
N TYR A 60 63.71 11.08 10.63
CA TYR A 60 63.58 9.66 10.94
C TYR A 60 63.07 9.45 12.38
N TRP A 61 63.72 10.08 13.37
CA TRP A 61 63.33 10.01 14.75
C TRP A 61 61.91 10.51 14.99
N THR A 62 61.55 11.67 14.45
CA THR A 62 60.20 12.25 14.57
C THR A 62 59.16 11.30 14.00
N LEU A 63 59.34 10.73 12.82
CA LEU A 63 58.40 9.81 12.20
C LEU A 63 58.29 8.48 12.96
N THR A 64 59.40 7.92 13.47
CA THR A 64 59.37 6.67 14.23
C THR A 64 58.66 6.84 15.57
N VAL A 65 58.85 7.97 16.25
CA VAL A 65 58.15 8.27 17.51
C VAL A 65 56.66 8.58 17.24
N MET A 66 56.35 9.42 16.26
CA MET A 66 54.96 9.74 15.92
C MET A 66 54.17 8.51 15.45
N SER A 67 54.82 7.57 14.73
CA SER A 67 54.19 6.30 14.32
C SER A 67 54.17 5.23 15.42
N THR A 68 54.66 5.53 16.61
CA THR A 68 54.76 4.61 17.74
C THR A 68 55.74 3.44 17.54
N LEU A 69 56.56 3.45 16.48
CA LEU A 69 57.57 2.41 16.23
C LEU A 69 58.68 2.44 17.25
N GLY A 70 59.24 3.63 17.58
CA GLY A 70 60.17 3.88 18.68
C GLY A 70 61.28 2.84 18.81
N PHE A 71 62.16 2.68 17.80
CA PHE A 71 63.20 1.64 17.77
C PHE A 71 64.18 1.75 18.94
N GLY A 72 64.27 2.92 19.59
CA GLY A 72 65.12 3.12 20.76
C GLY A 72 66.62 3.26 20.41
N ASP A 73 66.96 3.36 19.14
CA ASP A 73 68.31 3.55 18.63
C ASP A 73 68.84 4.97 18.88
N ILE A 74 67.94 5.95 18.98
CA ILE A 74 68.26 7.34 19.30
C ILE A 74 67.32 7.80 20.43
N THR A 75 67.88 8.20 21.56
CA THR A 75 67.12 8.57 22.74
C THR A 75 67.70 9.83 23.41
N PHE A 76 66.82 10.63 24.03
CA PHE A 76 67.20 11.74 24.87
C PHE A 76 67.61 11.29 26.27
N ASN A 77 68.63 11.92 26.85
CA ASN A 77 69.08 11.66 28.21
C ASN A 77 68.48 12.64 29.21
N SER A 78 68.13 13.84 28.84
CA SER A 78 67.52 14.87 29.67
C SER A 78 66.03 14.69 29.87
N ASP A 79 65.50 15.20 30.99
CA ASP A 79 64.06 15.23 31.24
C ASP A 79 63.31 16.13 30.27
N LEU A 80 63.97 17.18 29.78
CA LEU A 80 63.42 18.05 28.72
C LEU A 80 63.22 17.29 27.40
N GLY A 81 64.25 16.50 26.99
CA GLY A 81 64.13 15.65 25.81
C GLY A 81 63.10 14.54 25.95
N ARG A 82 62.99 13.92 27.14
CA ARG A 82 61.95 12.92 27.44
C ARG A 82 60.55 13.53 27.40
N GLY A 83 60.36 14.73 27.99
CA GLY A 83 59.10 15.48 27.92
C GLY A 83 58.73 15.82 26.50
N PHE A 84 59.70 16.27 25.65
CA PHE A 84 59.48 16.49 24.22
C PHE A 84 59.05 15.20 23.49
N SER A 85 59.70 14.06 23.79
CA SER A 85 59.34 12.77 23.21
C SER A 85 57.87 12.38 23.50
N ILE A 86 57.39 12.66 24.71
CA ILE A 86 55.98 12.42 25.08
C ILE A 86 55.04 13.30 24.24
N ILE A 87 55.38 14.59 24.05
CA ILE A 87 54.57 15.50 23.22
C ILE A 87 54.52 15.01 21.79
N VAL A 88 55.69 14.62 21.22
CA VAL A 88 55.76 14.10 19.83
C VAL A 88 54.95 12.82 19.69
N LEU A 89 55.06 11.89 20.63
CA LEU A 89 54.33 10.64 20.65
C LEU A 89 52.81 10.89 20.72
N MET A 90 52.35 11.69 21.68
CA MET A 90 50.92 11.98 21.88
C MET A 90 50.31 12.68 20.65
N SER A 91 51.04 13.66 20.08
CA SER A 91 50.59 14.33 18.86
C SER A 91 50.59 13.38 17.67
N GLY A 92 51.58 12.50 17.55
CA GLY A 92 51.63 11.47 16.50
C GLY A 92 50.43 10.50 16.57
N VAL A 93 50.14 9.96 17.74
CA VAL A 93 48.98 9.12 17.97
C VAL A 93 47.68 9.84 17.54
N MET A 94 47.53 11.10 17.99
CA MET A 94 46.34 11.88 17.70
C MET A 94 46.19 12.15 16.17
N PHE A 95 47.24 12.69 15.53
CA PHE A 95 47.15 13.14 14.14
C PHE A 95 47.30 12.01 13.12
N LEU A 96 48.24 11.11 13.31
CA LEU A 96 48.59 10.06 12.35
C LEU A 96 47.69 8.83 12.48
N LEU A 97 47.40 8.38 13.70
CA LEU A 97 46.67 7.13 13.93
C LEU A 97 45.16 7.32 14.11
N ILE A 98 44.69 8.49 14.57
CA ILE A 98 43.27 8.75 14.80
C ILE A 98 42.69 9.68 13.69
N VAL A 99 43.23 10.92 13.61
CA VAL A 99 42.58 11.94 12.76
C VAL A 99 42.77 11.65 11.28
N LEU A 100 43.93 11.12 10.85
CA LEU A 100 44.16 10.86 9.39
C LEU A 100 43.25 9.76 8.86
N PRO A 101 43.12 8.56 9.48
CA PRO A 101 42.19 7.53 9.00
C PRO A 101 40.73 8.01 9.05
N PHE A 102 40.33 8.69 10.15
CA PHE A 102 38.97 9.22 10.28
C PHE A 102 38.63 10.25 9.18
N THR A 103 39.58 11.17 8.91
CA THR A 103 39.45 12.15 7.82
C THR A 103 39.31 11.47 6.48
N PHE A 104 40.12 10.43 6.21
CA PHE A 104 40.03 9.67 4.97
C PHE A 104 38.67 8.96 4.83
N ILE A 105 38.18 8.30 5.89
CA ILE A 105 36.88 7.63 5.88
C ILE A 105 35.78 8.64 5.63
N GLN A 106 35.73 9.73 6.38
CA GLN A 106 34.66 10.71 6.32
C GLN A 106 34.59 11.46 4.99
N PHE A 107 35.73 11.84 4.42
CA PHE A 107 35.77 12.71 3.24
C PHE A 107 35.96 11.97 1.90
N PHE A 108 36.40 10.72 1.92
CA PHE A 108 36.64 9.94 0.71
C PHE A 108 35.83 8.65 0.66
N TYR A 109 35.94 7.82 1.68
CA TYR A 109 35.34 6.49 1.65
C TYR A 109 33.81 6.55 1.73
N ALA A 110 33.24 7.31 2.67
CA ALA A 110 31.80 7.44 2.81
C ALA A 110 31.13 8.06 1.56
N PRO A 111 31.60 9.21 1.00
CA PRO A 111 31.02 9.75 -0.23
C PRO A 111 31.20 8.84 -1.46
N TRP A 112 32.31 8.08 -1.53
CA TRP A 112 32.54 7.12 -2.60
C TRP A 112 31.55 5.96 -2.50
N LEU A 113 31.31 5.45 -1.28
CA LEU A 113 30.34 4.39 -1.03
C LEU A 113 28.91 4.86 -1.40
N GLU A 114 28.53 6.06 -0.97
CA GLU A 114 27.24 6.67 -1.38
C GLU A 114 27.12 6.80 -2.90
N ALA A 115 28.16 7.27 -3.59
CA ALA A 115 28.15 7.41 -5.05
C ALA A 115 28.05 6.06 -5.76
N GLN A 116 28.62 5.00 -5.19
CA GLN A 116 28.49 3.64 -5.72
C GLN A 116 27.08 3.09 -5.49
N THR A 117 26.50 3.35 -4.33
CA THR A 117 25.16 2.91 -3.97
C THR A 117 24.09 3.64 -4.80
N ARG A 118 24.27 4.95 -5.06
CA ARG A 118 23.40 5.76 -5.96
C ARG A 118 23.32 5.24 -7.39
N ARG A 119 24.29 4.45 -7.86
CA ARG A 119 24.30 3.87 -9.23
C ARG A 119 23.50 2.58 -9.33
N ARG A 120 23.07 2.00 -8.22
CA ARG A 120 22.29 0.76 -8.20
C ARG A 120 20.83 1.01 -8.57
N VAL A 121 20.20 2.04 -8.01
CA VAL A 121 18.81 2.36 -8.30
C VAL A 121 18.69 3.10 -9.64
N PRO A 122 17.86 2.61 -10.57
CA PRO A 122 17.62 3.28 -11.86
C PRO A 122 16.98 4.65 -11.65
N ARG A 123 17.27 5.58 -12.59
CA ARG A 123 16.69 6.93 -12.61
C ARG A 123 15.75 7.16 -13.78
N GLY A 124 15.46 6.12 -14.53
CA GLY A 124 14.59 6.16 -15.71
C GLY A 124 14.24 4.75 -16.15
N VAL A 125 13.23 4.66 -17.00
CA VAL A 125 12.73 3.42 -17.57
C VAL A 125 13.39 3.17 -18.92
N ASP A 126 13.72 1.91 -19.24
CA ASP A 126 14.28 1.54 -20.56
C ASP A 126 13.31 1.98 -21.67
N ALA A 127 13.86 2.51 -22.77
CA ALA A 127 13.08 2.99 -23.91
C ALA A 127 12.24 1.90 -24.60
N LYS A 128 12.51 0.63 -24.33
CA LYS A 128 11.75 -0.52 -24.84
C LYS A 128 10.48 -0.83 -24.04
N VAL A 129 10.37 -0.28 -22.84
CA VAL A 129 9.20 -0.52 -21.98
C VAL A 129 8.10 0.46 -22.37
N SER A 130 6.92 -0.05 -22.61
CA SER A 130 5.67 0.68 -22.81
C SER A 130 4.59 0.14 -21.89
N ASP A 131 3.47 0.85 -21.82
CA ASP A 131 2.27 0.46 -21.06
C ASP A 131 2.53 0.22 -19.57
N HIS A 132 3.58 0.87 -19.04
CA HIS A 132 3.92 0.80 -17.63
C HIS A 132 3.14 1.82 -16.80
N ILE A 133 2.96 1.51 -15.52
CA ILE A 133 2.25 2.37 -14.57
C ILE A 133 3.28 3.08 -13.67
N LEU A 134 3.14 4.41 -13.54
CA LEU A 134 3.96 5.22 -12.66
C LEU A 134 3.21 5.47 -11.34
N LEU A 135 3.80 5.06 -10.23
CA LEU A 135 3.25 5.17 -8.89
C LEU A 135 4.02 6.25 -8.11
N ALA A 136 3.35 7.32 -7.70
CA ALA A 136 4.01 8.47 -7.07
C ALA A 136 4.46 8.21 -5.62
N SER A 137 3.98 7.14 -4.97
CA SER A 137 4.37 6.76 -3.62
C SER A 137 4.34 5.25 -3.41
N HIS A 138 4.92 4.79 -2.30
CA HIS A 138 4.82 3.42 -1.81
C HIS A 138 4.03 3.40 -0.50
N ASP A 139 2.71 3.46 -0.63
CA ASP A 139 1.74 3.47 0.46
C ASP A 139 0.93 2.16 0.52
N PRO A 140 0.02 1.96 1.48
CA PRO A 140 -0.80 0.75 1.56
C PRO A 140 -1.57 0.41 0.27
N VAL A 141 -2.06 1.42 -0.46
CA VAL A 141 -2.82 1.21 -1.72
C VAL A 141 -1.90 0.69 -2.80
N THR A 142 -0.75 1.34 -3.00
CA THR A 142 0.23 0.92 -4.02
C THR A 142 0.87 -0.43 -3.69
N ILE A 143 1.05 -0.78 -2.43
CA ILE A 143 1.53 -2.13 -2.04
C ILE A 143 0.54 -3.19 -2.53
N SER A 144 -0.77 -3.03 -2.25
CA SER A 144 -1.81 -3.94 -2.72
C SER A 144 -1.93 -3.94 -4.25
N LEU A 145 -1.79 -2.76 -4.88
CA LEU A 145 -1.84 -2.63 -6.34
C LEU A 145 -0.67 -3.33 -7.04
N ILE A 146 0.55 -3.19 -6.52
CA ILE A 146 1.76 -3.79 -7.08
C ILE A 146 1.63 -5.32 -7.18
N ASP A 147 1.12 -5.97 -6.14
CA ASP A 147 0.96 -7.42 -6.12
C ASP A 147 -0.03 -7.89 -7.22
N ARG A 148 -1.08 -7.11 -7.47
CA ARG A 148 -2.07 -7.37 -8.54
C ARG A 148 -1.53 -7.07 -9.93
N LEU A 149 -0.83 -5.94 -10.11
CA LEU A 149 -0.17 -5.60 -11.37
C LEU A 149 0.84 -6.67 -11.79
N ALA A 150 1.61 -7.20 -10.81
CA ALA A 150 2.55 -8.28 -11.06
C ALA A 150 1.85 -9.57 -11.50
N ALA A 151 0.71 -9.92 -10.88
CA ALA A 151 -0.10 -11.08 -11.26
C ALA A 151 -0.69 -10.94 -12.68
N LEU A 152 -1.10 -9.74 -13.07
CA LEU A 152 -1.64 -9.43 -14.40
C LEU A 152 -0.55 -9.20 -15.47
N GLY A 153 0.72 -9.12 -15.07
CA GLY A 153 1.84 -8.90 -15.97
C GLY A 153 2.04 -7.46 -16.42
N HIS A 154 1.43 -6.48 -15.73
CA HIS A 154 1.62 -5.06 -16.02
C HIS A 154 2.93 -4.54 -15.43
N PRO A 155 3.81 -3.91 -16.23
CA PRO A 155 5.01 -3.28 -15.70
C PRO A 155 4.63 -2.03 -14.88
N TYR A 156 5.30 -1.85 -13.75
CA TYR A 156 5.10 -0.69 -12.88
C TYR A 156 6.43 -0.14 -12.39
N TYR A 157 6.44 1.12 -11.97
CA TYR A 157 7.59 1.75 -11.32
C TYR A 157 7.13 2.70 -10.22
N VAL A 158 7.71 2.52 -9.03
CA VAL A 158 7.50 3.43 -7.89
C VAL A 158 8.50 4.57 -7.98
N LEU A 159 8.04 5.80 -7.91
CA LEU A 159 8.87 6.99 -7.86
C LEU A 159 9.24 7.27 -6.39
N GLU A 160 10.53 7.24 -6.07
CA GLU A 160 11.01 7.46 -4.70
C GLU A 160 12.12 8.52 -4.71
N PRO A 161 11.93 9.66 -4.02
CA PRO A 161 12.92 10.72 -3.98
C PRO A 161 14.11 10.41 -3.07
N GLU A 162 13.91 9.59 -2.02
CA GLU A 162 14.94 9.29 -1.03
C GLU A 162 15.72 8.04 -1.41
N LEU A 163 17.05 8.20 -1.56
CA LEU A 163 17.94 7.10 -1.97
C LEU A 163 17.90 5.90 -1.00
N GLY A 164 17.87 6.17 0.31
CA GLY A 164 17.85 5.09 1.32
C GLY A 164 16.62 4.22 1.16
N ARG A 165 15.46 4.86 1.03
CA ARG A 165 14.18 4.16 0.85
C ARG A 165 14.09 3.46 -0.51
N ALA A 166 14.61 4.08 -1.57
CA ALA A 166 14.64 3.48 -2.90
C ALA A 166 15.47 2.17 -2.94
N LEU A 167 16.58 2.12 -2.19
CA LEU A 167 17.40 0.92 -2.05
C LEU A 167 16.70 -0.18 -1.26
N GLU A 168 16.01 0.16 -0.16
CA GLU A 168 15.22 -0.80 0.60
C GLU A 168 14.14 -1.46 -0.28
N LEU A 169 13.40 -0.65 -1.05
CA LEU A 169 12.38 -1.14 -1.96
C LEU A 169 12.96 -2.02 -3.09
N GLU A 170 14.15 -1.67 -3.62
CA GLU A 170 14.84 -2.49 -4.60
C GLU A 170 15.27 -3.85 -4.00
N GLU A 171 15.77 -3.84 -2.77
CA GLU A 171 16.13 -5.07 -2.04
C GLU A 171 14.91 -5.95 -1.74
N GLU A 172 13.72 -5.33 -1.54
CA GLU A 172 12.43 -6.02 -1.46
C GLU A 172 11.94 -6.55 -2.82
N GLY A 173 12.67 -6.32 -3.90
CA GLY A 173 12.33 -6.77 -5.26
C GLY A 173 11.31 -5.90 -5.98
N LYS A 174 11.04 -4.68 -5.49
CA LYS A 174 10.13 -3.74 -6.15
C LYS A 174 10.83 -3.00 -7.29
N GLN A 175 10.08 -2.64 -8.34
CA GLN A 175 10.59 -1.80 -9.44
C GLN A 175 10.55 -0.33 -9.01
N VAL A 176 11.71 0.27 -8.79
CA VAL A 176 11.84 1.63 -8.23
C VAL A 176 12.66 2.52 -9.14
N ILE A 177 12.24 3.76 -9.27
CA ILE A 177 12.97 4.84 -9.94
C ILE A 177 13.33 5.90 -8.91
N LEU A 178 14.62 6.20 -8.79
CA LEU A 178 15.09 7.29 -7.94
C LEU A 178 14.79 8.64 -8.62
N GLY A 179 13.75 9.31 -8.14
CA GLY A 179 13.30 10.60 -8.67
C GLY A 179 12.15 11.18 -7.85
N SER A 180 12.05 12.51 -7.81
CA SER A 180 10.93 13.17 -7.16
C SER A 180 9.68 13.09 -8.05
N PRO A 181 8.51 12.72 -7.51
CA PRO A 181 7.26 12.77 -8.25
C PRO A 181 6.80 14.19 -8.59
N GLU A 182 7.44 15.22 -8.04
CA GLU A 182 7.19 16.63 -8.37
C GLU A 182 8.11 17.16 -9.48
N ASP A 183 9.16 16.40 -9.88
CA ASP A 183 10.15 16.85 -10.86
C ASP A 183 9.77 16.41 -12.29
N ILE A 184 9.58 17.37 -13.18
CA ILE A 184 9.26 17.15 -14.60
C ILE A 184 10.31 16.26 -15.30
N GLU A 185 11.57 16.35 -14.90
CA GLU A 185 12.64 15.55 -15.45
C GLU A 185 12.52 14.06 -15.06
N THR A 186 11.88 13.76 -13.93
CA THR A 186 11.55 12.38 -13.55
C THR A 186 10.60 11.77 -14.56
N TYR A 187 9.55 12.47 -14.97
CA TYR A 187 8.58 11.97 -15.94
C TYR A 187 9.16 11.84 -17.35
N ARG A 188 10.08 12.73 -17.77
CA ARG A 188 10.82 12.56 -19.03
C ARG A 188 11.67 11.30 -19.03
N ARG A 189 12.39 11.04 -17.93
CA ARG A 189 13.27 9.86 -17.82
C ARG A 189 12.50 8.56 -17.68
N THR A 190 11.31 8.60 -17.11
CA THR A 190 10.44 7.42 -17.01
C THR A 190 9.65 7.17 -18.28
N GLY A 191 9.70 8.07 -19.27
CA GLY A 191 8.98 7.90 -20.53
C GLY A 191 7.47 7.94 -20.33
N VAL A 192 6.99 8.98 -19.65
CA VAL A 192 5.55 9.16 -19.34
C VAL A 192 4.68 9.12 -20.61
N GLU A 193 5.22 9.47 -21.76
CA GLU A 193 4.55 9.38 -23.07
C GLU A 193 4.22 7.95 -23.50
N ARG A 194 4.85 6.95 -22.88
CA ARG A 194 4.60 5.53 -23.12
C ARG A 194 3.95 4.82 -21.93
N ALA A 195 3.65 5.58 -20.87
CA ALA A 195 2.99 5.04 -19.70
C ALA A 195 1.50 4.80 -19.96
N ALA A 196 0.95 3.72 -19.43
CA ALA A 196 -0.48 3.46 -19.45
C ALA A 196 -1.23 4.39 -18.48
N MET A 197 -0.61 4.74 -17.34
CA MET A 197 -1.24 5.53 -16.29
C MET A 197 -0.21 6.13 -15.33
N VAL A 198 -0.56 7.27 -14.73
CA VAL A 198 0.12 7.86 -13.57
C VAL A 198 -0.83 7.84 -12.38
N VAL A 199 -0.37 7.30 -11.25
CA VAL A 199 -1.12 7.28 -9.98
C VAL A 199 -0.50 8.25 -9.00
N ALA A 200 -1.24 9.30 -8.64
CA ALA A 200 -0.86 10.33 -7.70
C ALA A 200 -1.60 10.13 -6.36
N ASN A 201 -0.91 9.57 -5.38
CA ASN A 201 -1.47 9.15 -4.09
C ASN A 201 -0.61 9.55 -2.89
N VAL A 202 -0.10 10.79 -2.89
CA VAL A 202 0.71 11.34 -1.79
C VAL A 202 -0.16 12.15 -0.82
N ASN A 203 -0.55 13.35 -1.20
CA ASN A 203 -1.52 14.22 -0.53
C ASN A 203 -2.10 15.19 -1.56
N ASP A 204 -3.17 15.91 -1.22
CA ASP A 204 -3.90 16.75 -2.18
C ASP A 204 -3.02 17.78 -2.89
N ALA A 205 -2.15 18.49 -2.16
CA ALA A 205 -1.27 19.50 -2.74
C ALA A 205 -0.22 18.88 -3.68
N VAL A 206 0.43 17.80 -3.27
CA VAL A 206 1.44 17.10 -4.08
C VAL A 206 0.77 16.43 -5.28
N ASN A 207 -0.40 15.82 -5.11
CA ASN A 207 -1.16 15.20 -6.20
C ASN A 207 -1.56 16.23 -7.26
N THR A 208 -1.98 17.44 -6.83
CA THR A 208 -2.25 18.57 -7.73
C THR A 208 -0.99 18.95 -8.53
N TYR A 209 0.15 19.04 -7.84
CA TYR A 209 1.42 19.36 -8.48
C TYR A 209 1.85 18.28 -9.49
N ILE A 210 1.71 17.01 -9.13
CA ILE A 210 1.99 15.87 -10.03
C ILE A 210 1.13 15.96 -11.29
N ALA A 211 -0.20 16.12 -11.14
CA ALA A 211 -1.11 16.21 -12.27
C ALA A 211 -0.73 17.36 -13.21
N PHE A 212 -0.48 18.55 -12.65
CA PHE A 212 -0.06 19.72 -13.41
C PHE A 212 1.27 19.51 -14.14
N THR A 213 2.27 18.92 -13.46
CA THR A 213 3.59 18.63 -14.04
C THR A 213 3.52 17.62 -15.19
N VAL A 214 2.71 16.58 -15.04
CA VAL A 214 2.50 15.58 -16.09
C VAL A 214 1.79 16.20 -17.29
N ARG A 215 0.78 17.05 -17.07
CA ARG A 215 0.05 17.75 -18.14
C ARG A 215 0.91 18.75 -18.91
N GLU A 216 1.91 19.34 -18.27
CA GLU A 216 2.90 20.18 -18.98
C GLU A 216 3.68 19.40 -20.05
N LEU A 217 3.87 18.10 -19.86
CA LEU A 217 4.56 17.21 -20.80
C LEU A 217 3.61 16.55 -21.79
N LEU A 218 2.45 16.10 -21.34
CA LEU A 218 1.55 15.27 -22.14
C LEU A 218 0.08 15.41 -21.70
N GLU A 219 -0.80 15.69 -22.63
CA GLU A 219 -2.24 15.83 -22.35
C GLU A 219 -2.96 14.49 -22.19
N GLY A 220 -2.53 13.45 -22.90
CA GLY A 220 -3.31 12.23 -23.14
C GLY A 220 -3.14 11.09 -22.13
N VAL A 221 -2.12 11.09 -21.27
CA VAL A 221 -1.93 9.98 -20.31
C VAL A 221 -2.99 10.02 -19.20
N PRO A 222 -3.65 8.90 -18.86
CA PRO A 222 -4.55 8.85 -17.71
C PRO A 222 -3.82 9.15 -16.40
N ILE A 223 -4.38 10.09 -15.60
CA ILE A 223 -3.88 10.42 -14.26
C ILE A 223 -4.98 10.11 -13.26
N VAL A 224 -4.68 9.18 -12.34
CA VAL A 224 -5.56 8.84 -11.22
C VAL A 224 -5.01 9.51 -9.97
N SER A 225 -5.74 10.46 -9.41
CA SER A 225 -5.36 11.17 -8.18
C SER A 225 -6.27 10.78 -7.03
N PHE A 226 -5.68 10.70 -5.83
CA PHE A 226 -6.45 10.51 -4.60
C PHE A 226 -6.71 11.84 -3.93
N ALA A 227 -7.98 12.13 -3.63
CA ALA A 227 -8.38 13.27 -2.82
C ALA A 227 -8.62 12.83 -1.38
N GLU A 228 -7.92 13.49 -0.46
CA GLU A 228 -8.13 13.33 0.98
C GLU A 228 -9.31 14.17 1.50
N ASP A 229 -9.48 15.39 0.92
CA ASP A 229 -10.57 16.31 1.23
C ASP A 229 -11.51 16.40 0.02
N PRO A 230 -12.84 16.29 0.20
CA PRO A 230 -13.80 16.52 -0.88
C PRO A 230 -13.65 17.87 -1.59
N ALA A 231 -13.20 18.90 -0.88
CA ALA A 231 -12.96 20.22 -1.45
C ALA A 231 -11.77 20.27 -2.44
N SER A 232 -10.90 19.27 -2.42
CA SER A 232 -9.74 19.18 -3.32
C SER A 232 -10.08 18.56 -4.67
N VAL A 233 -11.25 17.96 -4.83
CA VAL A 233 -11.64 17.24 -6.07
C VAL A 233 -11.59 18.17 -7.27
N ASP A 234 -12.27 19.30 -7.21
CA ASP A 234 -12.32 20.28 -8.31
C ASP A 234 -10.91 20.80 -8.67
N VAL A 235 -10.05 20.99 -7.66
CA VAL A 235 -8.67 21.45 -7.88
C VAL A 235 -7.84 20.39 -8.60
N LEU A 236 -7.98 19.13 -8.21
CA LEU A 236 -7.29 18.00 -8.85
C LEU A 236 -7.76 17.80 -10.30
N GLU A 237 -9.04 17.93 -10.57
CA GLU A 237 -9.61 17.88 -11.93
C GLU A 237 -9.10 19.06 -12.79
N LEU A 238 -9.10 20.29 -12.23
CA LEU A 238 -8.55 21.47 -12.90
C LEU A 238 -7.05 21.35 -13.17
N ALA A 239 -6.30 20.67 -12.32
CA ALA A 239 -4.88 20.39 -12.52
C ALA A 239 -4.63 19.36 -13.61
N GLY A 240 -5.67 18.67 -14.09
CA GLY A 240 -5.61 17.72 -15.19
C GLY A 240 -5.68 16.25 -14.78
N SER A 241 -6.09 15.93 -13.56
CA SER A 241 -6.40 14.55 -13.19
C SER A 241 -7.56 14.02 -14.03
N THR A 242 -7.40 12.82 -14.59
CA THR A 242 -8.45 12.18 -15.40
C THR A 242 -9.53 11.56 -14.50
N HIS A 243 -9.09 10.99 -13.38
CA HIS A 243 -9.95 10.40 -12.36
C HIS A 243 -9.50 10.87 -10.97
N VAL A 244 -10.45 11.27 -10.14
CA VAL A 244 -10.19 11.66 -8.75
C VAL A 244 -10.94 10.71 -7.81
N LEU A 245 -10.19 9.94 -7.02
CA LEU A 245 -10.73 8.94 -6.12
C LEU A 245 -10.77 9.47 -4.68
N GLN A 246 -11.94 9.49 -4.07
CA GLN A 246 -12.17 9.83 -2.67
C GLN A 246 -12.28 8.55 -1.84
N LEU A 247 -11.17 7.85 -1.58
CA LEU A 247 -11.18 6.57 -0.87
C LEU A 247 -11.86 6.61 0.51
N PRO A 248 -11.66 7.63 1.36
CA PRO A 248 -12.39 7.70 2.64
C PRO A 248 -13.89 7.71 2.47
N GLU A 249 -14.39 8.40 1.44
CA GLU A 249 -15.83 8.48 1.12
C GLU A 249 -16.35 7.13 0.59
N LEU A 250 -15.64 6.53 -0.35
CA LEU A 250 -15.99 5.22 -0.92
C LEU A 250 -16.03 4.15 0.18
N LEU A 251 -15.01 4.11 1.05
CA LEU A 251 -14.94 3.14 2.13
C LEU A 251 -16.02 3.39 3.19
N GLY A 252 -16.23 4.63 3.61
CA GLY A 252 -17.26 4.99 4.58
C GLY A 252 -18.65 4.62 4.11
N ARG A 253 -19.02 4.95 2.87
CA ARG A 253 -20.29 4.53 2.24
C ARG A 253 -20.43 3.01 2.17
N SER A 254 -19.36 2.31 1.82
CA SER A 254 -19.37 0.85 1.73
C SER A 254 -19.53 0.19 3.09
N LEU A 255 -18.91 0.72 4.16
CA LEU A 255 -19.12 0.26 5.53
C LEU A 255 -20.57 0.50 6.00
N ALA A 256 -21.13 1.70 5.72
CA ALA A 256 -22.49 2.05 6.08
C ALA A 256 -23.54 1.15 5.38
N ARG A 257 -23.29 0.77 4.13
CA ARG A 257 -24.19 -0.16 3.39
C ARG A 257 -24.29 -1.54 4.03
N ARG A 258 -23.27 -1.98 4.76
CA ARG A 258 -23.23 -3.29 5.40
C ARG A 258 -23.84 -3.33 6.79
N THR A 259 -24.35 -2.20 7.30
CA THR A 259 -25.01 -2.16 8.60
C THR A 259 -26.42 -2.79 8.56
N LEU A 260 -26.81 -3.46 9.64
CA LEU A 260 -28.15 -4.05 9.79
C LEU A 260 -29.26 -3.04 10.06
N ALA A 261 -28.95 -1.74 10.10
CA ALA A 261 -29.95 -0.72 10.37
C ALA A 261 -30.62 -0.24 9.08
N GLY A 262 -31.88 0.14 9.20
CA GLY A 262 -32.71 0.59 8.09
C GLY A 262 -33.38 -0.57 7.33
N ASP A 263 -33.72 -0.34 6.08
CA ASP A 263 -34.27 -1.37 5.22
C ASP A 263 -33.24 -2.48 5.01
N HIS A 264 -33.63 -3.74 5.21
CA HIS A 264 -32.79 -4.93 4.95
C HIS A 264 -32.58 -5.12 3.44
N ARG A 265 -32.04 -4.10 2.78
CA ARG A 265 -31.85 -4.16 1.33
C ARG A 265 -30.60 -4.97 1.02
N ALA A 266 -30.74 -5.87 0.06
CA ALA A 266 -29.58 -6.41 -0.61
C ALA A 266 -28.79 -5.24 -1.19
N SER A 267 -27.49 -5.11 -0.82
CA SER A 267 -26.61 -4.04 -1.30
C SER A 267 -26.03 -4.47 -2.63
N VAL A 268 -26.39 -3.80 -3.74
CA VAL A 268 -25.79 -4.05 -5.03
C VAL A 268 -24.30 -3.72 -4.97
N ILE A 269 -23.50 -4.70 -5.37
CA ILE A 269 -22.04 -4.65 -5.38
C ILE A 269 -21.47 -4.77 -6.79
N GLY A 270 -22.28 -5.18 -7.79
CA GLY A 270 -21.91 -5.25 -9.19
C GLY A 270 -23.13 -5.21 -10.08
N GLU A 271 -22.96 -4.64 -11.28
CA GLU A 271 -24.00 -4.47 -12.27
C GLU A 271 -23.48 -4.92 -13.65
N PHE A 272 -24.22 -5.83 -14.31
CA PHE A 272 -23.88 -6.38 -15.61
C PHE A 272 -25.15 -6.37 -16.48
N GLY A 273 -25.42 -5.25 -17.11
CA GLY A 273 -26.70 -5.05 -17.81
C GLY A 273 -27.88 -5.15 -16.85
N GLU A 274 -28.79 -6.11 -17.06
CA GLU A 274 -29.94 -6.35 -16.18
C GLU A 274 -29.62 -7.24 -14.97
N LEU A 275 -28.46 -7.91 -14.97
CA LEU A 275 -28.03 -8.75 -13.86
C LEU A 275 -27.32 -7.92 -12.80
N LEU A 276 -27.84 -7.96 -11.59
CA LEU A 276 -27.24 -7.36 -10.41
C LEU A 276 -26.66 -8.44 -9.50
N VAL A 277 -25.50 -8.16 -8.95
CA VAL A 277 -24.93 -8.94 -7.87
C VAL A 277 -25.01 -8.12 -6.60
N ALA A 278 -25.53 -8.71 -5.53
CA ALA A 278 -25.78 -8.00 -4.29
C ALA A 278 -25.37 -8.82 -3.07
N GLU A 279 -24.86 -8.16 -2.04
CA GLU A 279 -24.65 -8.73 -0.72
C GLU A 279 -25.90 -8.58 0.14
N ALA A 280 -26.33 -9.67 0.79
CA ALA A 280 -27.49 -9.70 1.67
C ALA A 280 -27.16 -10.39 3.00
N PRO A 281 -27.12 -9.64 4.12
CA PRO A 281 -26.96 -10.23 5.45
C PRO A 281 -28.10 -11.17 5.78
N VAL A 282 -27.77 -12.34 6.31
CA VAL A 282 -28.77 -13.33 6.78
C VAL A 282 -29.29 -12.98 8.17
N ALA A 283 -28.51 -12.26 8.97
CA ALA A 283 -28.89 -11.82 10.31
C ALA A 283 -30.25 -11.11 10.32
N GLY A 284 -31.10 -11.45 11.29
CA GLY A 284 -32.44 -10.85 11.41
C GLY A 284 -33.44 -11.28 10.33
N THR A 285 -33.10 -12.24 9.48
CA THR A 285 -34.00 -12.82 8.46
C THR A 285 -34.50 -14.20 8.87
N PRO A 286 -35.61 -14.71 8.30
CA PRO A 286 -36.07 -16.07 8.53
C PRO A 286 -35.16 -17.16 7.95
N LEU A 287 -34.07 -16.79 7.28
CA LEU A 287 -33.08 -17.70 6.73
C LEU A 287 -32.10 -18.22 7.80
N VAL A 288 -31.97 -17.52 8.94
CA VAL A 288 -31.09 -17.97 10.04
C VAL A 288 -31.44 -19.37 10.51
N GLY A 289 -30.45 -20.25 10.54
CA GLY A 289 -30.57 -21.64 11.00
C GLY A 289 -31.14 -22.62 9.97
N LYS A 290 -31.53 -22.15 8.79
CA LYS A 290 -32.01 -23.00 7.69
C LYS A 290 -30.89 -23.37 6.75
N SER A 291 -30.99 -24.50 6.06
CA SER A 291 -30.16 -24.79 4.92
C SER A 291 -30.63 -23.97 3.70
N LEU A 292 -29.71 -23.70 2.78
CA LEU A 292 -30.03 -22.95 1.57
C LEU A 292 -31.07 -23.69 0.70
N GLY A 293 -31.05 -25.04 0.70
CA GLY A 293 -32.00 -25.89 -0.02
C GLY A 293 -33.40 -25.93 0.59
N GLU A 294 -33.53 -25.76 1.92
CA GLU A 294 -34.80 -25.60 2.60
C GLU A 294 -35.31 -24.16 2.52
N GLY A 295 -34.41 -23.28 2.07
CA GLY A 295 -34.71 -21.87 1.95
C GLY A 295 -35.58 -21.61 0.72
N TRP A 296 -36.66 -20.93 0.94
CA TRP A 296 -37.57 -20.41 -0.06
C TRP A 296 -36.95 -19.36 -1.01
N LEU A 297 -35.65 -19.05 -0.84
CA LEU A 297 -34.98 -17.95 -1.53
C LEU A 297 -35.20 -17.98 -3.06
N LYS A 298 -34.85 -19.10 -3.72
CA LYS A 298 -34.98 -19.22 -5.17
C LYS A 298 -36.44 -19.34 -5.63
N GLU A 299 -37.26 -20.05 -4.83
CA GLU A 299 -38.68 -20.26 -5.17
C GLU A 299 -39.51 -18.99 -5.01
N MET A 300 -39.22 -18.18 -4.00
CA MET A 300 -39.99 -16.97 -3.68
C MET A 300 -39.49 -15.73 -4.41
N THR A 301 -38.19 -15.62 -4.65
CA THR A 301 -37.58 -14.40 -5.22
C THR A 301 -36.93 -14.60 -6.59
N GLY A 302 -36.71 -15.84 -6.99
CA GLY A 302 -35.94 -16.15 -8.21
C GLY A 302 -34.44 -15.88 -8.12
N LEU A 303 -33.94 -15.33 -6.99
CA LEU A 303 -32.52 -15.03 -6.79
C LEU A 303 -31.68 -16.30 -6.68
N THR A 304 -30.47 -16.24 -7.19
CA THR A 304 -29.49 -17.30 -7.05
C THR A 304 -28.40 -16.88 -6.04
N ALA A 305 -28.17 -17.70 -5.01
CA ALA A 305 -27.05 -17.52 -4.10
C ALA A 305 -25.79 -18.03 -4.80
N VAL A 306 -24.89 -17.14 -5.17
CA VAL A 306 -23.66 -17.41 -5.90
C VAL A 306 -22.44 -17.49 -4.98
N GLY A 307 -22.60 -16.99 -3.74
CA GLY A 307 -21.57 -17.03 -2.72
C GLY A 307 -22.15 -16.84 -1.32
N ALA A 308 -21.38 -17.20 -0.33
CA ALA A 308 -21.67 -16.93 1.07
C ALA A 308 -20.38 -16.57 1.81
N TRP A 309 -20.41 -15.47 2.51
CA TRP A 309 -19.39 -15.06 3.46
C TRP A 309 -19.78 -15.44 4.86
N THR A 310 -18.89 -16.08 5.60
CA THR A 310 -19.07 -16.33 7.02
C THR A 310 -17.77 -15.99 7.74
N ARG A 311 -17.73 -14.86 8.42
CA ARG A 311 -16.54 -14.36 9.15
C ARG A 311 -15.27 -14.38 8.29
N GLY A 312 -15.34 -13.81 7.10
CA GLY A 312 -14.21 -13.68 6.17
C GLY A 312 -13.85 -14.95 5.39
N ASN A 313 -14.57 -16.04 5.57
CA ASN A 313 -14.44 -17.23 4.73
C ASN A 313 -15.50 -17.18 3.64
N PHE A 314 -15.06 -17.15 2.40
CA PHE A 314 -15.93 -17.27 1.24
C PHE A 314 -16.14 -18.74 0.89
N GLU A 315 -17.38 -19.12 0.65
CA GLU A 315 -17.73 -20.44 0.08
C GLU A 315 -18.81 -20.27 -0.97
N VAL A 316 -18.82 -21.14 -1.95
CA VAL A 316 -19.97 -21.27 -2.85
C VAL A 316 -21.00 -22.16 -2.18
N PRO A 317 -22.14 -21.61 -1.75
CA PRO A 317 -23.08 -22.35 -0.94
C PRO A 317 -23.78 -23.46 -1.77
N GLY A 318 -23.91 -24.63 -1.15
CA GLY A 318 -24.72 -25.72 -1.68
C GLY A 318 -26.08 -25.80 -1.00
N PRO A 319 -26.97 -26.69 -1.47
CA PRO A 319 -28.30 -26.86 -0.84
C PRO A 319 -28.24 -27.23 0.65
N ALA A 320 -27.16 -27.88 1.09
CA ALA A 320 -26.96 -28.28 2.49
C ALA A 320 -26.27 -27.20 3.35
N THR A 321 -25.83 -26.09 2.77
CA THR A 321 -25.17 -25.01 3.53
C THR A 321 -26.15 -24.39 4.52
N ILE A 322 -25.82 -24.43 5.81
CA ILE A 322 -26.62 -23.85 6.89
C ILE A 322 -26.26 -22.38 7.05
N LEU A 323 -27.26 -21.52 6.97
CA LEU A 323 -27.12 -20.08 7.05
C LEU A 323 -27.09 -19.62 8.52
N GLY A 324 -25.98 -19.13 9.00
CA GLY A 324 -25.81 -18.59 10.35
C GLY A 324 -26.13 -17.09 10.42
N PRO A 325 -26.23 -16.53 11.65
CA PRO A 325 -26.47 -15.09 11.84
C PRO A 325 -25.30 -14.21 11.36
N SER A 326 -24.10 -14.76 11.20
CA SER A 326 -22.93 -14.07 10.64
C SER A 326 -22.72 -14.33 9.14
N THR A 327 -23.66 -15.01 8.49
CA THR A 327 -23.59 -15.29 7.05
C THR A 327 -24.10 -14.09 6.26
N VAL A 328 -23.38 -13.76 5.18
CA VAL A 328 -23.78 -12.81 4.16
C VAL A 328 -23.84 -13.54 2.84
N LEU A 329 -24.99 -13.58 2.24
CA LEU A 329 -25.20 -14.18 0.92
C LEU A 329 -24.74 -13.20 -0.17
N VAL A 330 -24.07 -13.70 -1.18
CA VAL A 330 -23.88 -13.02 -2.44
C VAL A 330 -24.96 -13.54 -3.38
N LEU A 331 -25.86 -12.66 -3.78
CA LEU A 331 -27.05 -12.97 -4.57
C LEU A 331 -26.90 -12.41 -5.97
N ALA A 332 -27.30 -13.18 -6.97
CA ALA A 332 -27.37 -12.73 -8.35
C ALA A 332 -28.83 -12.79 -8.85
N GLY A 333 -29.25 -11.72 -9.51
CA GLY A 333 -30.60 -11.61 -10.07
C GLY A 333 -30.91 -10.21 -10.62
N THR A 334 -32.17 -9.98 -10.98
CA THR A 334 -32.62 -8.69 -11.49
C THR A 334 -33.00 -7.73 -10.34
N GLN A 335 -33.16 -6.45 -10.64
CA GLN A 335 -33.63 -5.44 -9.70
C GLN A 335 -34.99 -5.81 -9.08
N ALA A 336 -35.91 -6.37 -9.89
CA ALA A 336 -37.21 -6.79 -9.40
C ALA A 336 -37.11 -7.92 -8.35
N GLN A 337 -36.24 -8.89 -8.59
CA GLN A 337 -35.97 -10.01 -7.66
C GLN A 337 -35.34 -9.55 -6.36
N LEU A 338 -34.39 -8.58 -6.42
CA LEU A 338 -33.79 -7.98 -5.23
C LEU A 338 -34.81 -7.17 -4.43
N THR A 339 -35.72 -6.50 -5.10
CA THR A 339 -36.82 -5.76 -4.45
C THR A 339 -37.75 -6.72 -3.69
N GLU A 340 -38.16 -7.82 -4.32
CA GLU A 340 -38.98 -8.85 -3.68
C GLU A 340 -38.31 -9.48 -2.45
N PHE A 341 -37.00 -9.77 -2.55
CA PHE A 341 -36.22 -10.23 -1.39
C PHE A 341 -36.24 -9.19 -0.25
N THR A 342 -36.08 -7.92 -0.59
CA THR A 342 -36.10 -6.83 0.39
C THR A 342 -37.45 -6.73 1.08
N GLU A 343 -38.56 -6.83 0.34
CA GLU A 343 -39.91 -6.79 0.90
C GLU A 343 -40.19 -7.97 1.82
N LEU A 344 -39.78 -9.18 1.42
CA LEU A 344 -39.94 -10.39 2.23
C LEU A 344 -39.12 -10.37 3.52
N THR A 345 -37.97 -9.70 3.51
CA THR A 345 -37.08 -9.59 4.69
C THR A 345 -37.35 -8.36 5.56
N ALA A 346 -38.03 -7.34 5.04
CA ALA A 346 -38.36 -6.08 5.74
C ALA A 346 -39.23 -6.26 6.99
N ILE A 347 -39.95 -7.37 7.10
CA ILE A 347 -40.85 -7.70 8.25
C ILE A 347 -40.02 -7.93 9.53
N TYR A 348 -38.75 -8.26 9.39
CA TYR A 348 -37.83 -8.62 10.48
C TYR A 348 -36.87 -7.49 10.80
N ARG A 349 -37.36 -6.26 11.06
CA ARG A 349 -36.52 -5.09 11.37
C ARG A 349 -35.71 -5.30 12.64
N PRO A 350 -34.40 -5.02 12.65
CA PRO A 350 -33.64 -4.83 13.86
C PRO A 350 -34.12 -3.59 14.63
N ALA A 351 -33.70 -3.50 15.89
CA ALA A 351 -34.05 -2.38 16.76
C ALA A 351 -33.60 -1.02 16.15
N ASP A 352 -34.42 0.03 16.31
CA ASP A 352 -34.16 1.40 15.92
C ASP A 352 -33.07 2.10 16.79
N ALA A 353 -32.11 1.34 17.31
CA ALA A 353 -31.03 1.87 18.14
C ALA A 353 -29.93 2.49 17.28
N PRO A 354 -29.29 3.58 17.76
CA PRO A 354 -28.24 4.24 17.02
C PRO A 354 -27.04 3.31 16.78
N ILE A 355 -26.39 3.47 15.62
CA ILE A 355 -25.17 2.74 15.25
C ILE A 355 -23.96 3.45 15.85
N PRO A 356 -23.17 2.84 16.75
CA PRO A 356 -21.89 3.35 17.16
C PRO A 356 -20.87 3.31 16.02
N ILE A 357 -20.22 4.45 15.75
CA ILE A 357 -19.10 4.59 14.84
C ILE A 357 -17.86 4.89 15.69
N LEU A 358 -16.98 3.92 15.82
CA LEU A 358 -15.77 4.05 16.64
C LEU A 358 -14.62 4.59 15.81
N GLY A 359 -14.37 5.88 15.91
CA GLY A 359 -13.42 6.68 15.15
C GLY A 359 -14.12 7.72 14.26
N GLY A 360 -14.01 9.01 14.61
CA GLY A 360 -14.58 10.15 13.89
C GLY A 360 -13.65 10.72 12.80
N GLY A 361 -12.66 9.94 12.34
CA GLY A 361 -11.80 10.30 11.23
C GLY A 361 -12.56 10.40 9.90
N ARG A 362 -11.85 10.63 8.78
CA ARG A 362 -12.47 10.81 7.44
C ARG A 362 -13.43 9.69 7.06
N VAL A 363 -13.05 8.43 7.28
CA VAL A 363 -13.89 7.24 6.98
C VAL A 363 -15.12 7.18 7.88
N GLY A 364 -14.96 7.41 9.20
CA GLY A 364 -16.08 7.41 10.14
C GLY A 364 -17.11 8.51 9.84
N ARG A 365 -16.63 9.71 9.48
CA ARG A 365 -17.51 10.80 9.04
C ARG A 365 -18.22 10.49 7.73
N ALA A 366 -17.55 9.85 6.78
CA ALA A 366 -18.16 9.43 5.53
C ALA A 366 -19.24 8.36 5.77
N ALA A 367 -18.98 7.40 6.67
CA ALA A 367 -19.98 6.42 7.10
C ALA A 367 -21.18 7.10 7.79
N GLY A 368 -20.93 8.10 8.65
CA GLY A 368 -21.99 8.90 9.29
C GLY A 368 -22.86 9.62 8.28
N ARG A 369 -22.28 10.29 7.26
CA ARG A 369 -23.06 10.91 6.17
C ARG A 369 -23.92 9.90 5.43
N ALA A 370 -23.35 8.76 5.07
CA ALA A 370 -24.08 7.72 4.35
C ALA A 370 -25.22 7.09 5.18
N LEU A 371 -25.09 7.02 6.51
CA LEU A 371 -26.18 6.61 7.41
C LEU A 371 -27.25 7.70 7.51
N ASP A 372 -26.84 8.97 7.60
CA ASP A 372 -27.76 10.11 7.64
C ASP A 372 -28.63 10.20 6.38
N GLU A 373 -28.02 10.04 5.20
CA GLU A 373 -28.69 9.98 3.89
C GLU A 373 -29.77 8.86 3.83
N ARG A 374 -29.58 7.80 4.62
CA ARG A 374 -30.52 6.67 4.74
C ARG A 374 -31.52 6.81 5.89
N GLY A 375 -31.45 7.92 6.64
CA GLY A 375 -32.30 8.15 7.81
C GLY A 375 -31.98 7.21 8.98
N VAL A 376 -30.76 6.69 9.07
CA VAL A 376 -30.30 5.79 10.14
C VAL A 376 -29.62 6.57 11.24
N GLU A 377 -30.09 6.42 12.48
CA GLU A 377 -29.49 7.07 13.65
C GLU A 377 -28.12 6.47 13.96
N PHE A 378 -27.14 7.33 14.27
CA PHE A 378 -25.79 6.93 14.62
C PHE A 378 -25.18 7.84 15.69
N ARG A 379 -24.13 7.35 16.34
CA ARG A 379 -23.29 8.10 17.27
C ARG A 379 -21.81 7.85 16.96
N ILE A 380 -21.05 8.92 16.79
CA ILE A 380 -19.61 8.86 16.56
C ILE A 380 -18.90 8.95 17.92
N VAL A 381 -17.92 8.06 18.13
CA VAL A 381 -16.97 8.18 19.22
C VAL A 381 -15.66 8.69 18.65
N GLU A 382 -15.23 9.87 19.08
CA GLU A 382 -13.98 10.49 18.62
C GLU A 382 -13.15 10.94 19.83
N LYS A 383 -11.86 10.61 19.79
CA LYS A 383 -10.93 10.94 20.87
C LYS A 383 -10.48 12.40 20.83
N ASP A 384 -10.32 12.94 19.61
CA ASP A 384 -9.82 14.29 19.38
C ASP A 384 -10.99 15.27 19.17
N PRO A 385 -11.18 16.26 20.08
CA PRO A 385 -12.24 17.25 19.93
C PRO A 385 -12.15 18.09 18.66
N GLU A 386 -10.96 18.25 18.06
CA GLU A 386 -10.76 19.02 16.84
C GLU A 386 -11.37 18.33 15.61
N HIS A 387 -11.60 17.02 15.68
CA HIS A 387 -12.22 16.24 14.61
C HIS A 387 -13.75 16.16 14.69
N VAL A 388 -14.37 16.82 15.64
CA VAL A 388 -15.83 16.79 15.82
C VAL A 388 -16.53 17.66 14.78
N VAL A 389 -17.35 17.05 13.92
CA VAL A 389 -18.14 17.73 12.89
C VAL A 389 -19.61 17.88 13.31
N TRP A 390 -20.16 16.89 13.98
CA TRP A 390 -21.54 16.88 14.50
C TRP A 390 -21.54 16.77 16.03
N PRO A 391 -21.47 17.90 16.76
CA PRO A 391 -21.40 17.87 18.24
C PRO A 391 -22.54 17.09 18.91
N GLU A 392 -23.76 17.18 18.36
CA GLU A 392 -24.96 16.51 18.87
C GLU A 392 -24.96 14.99 18.67
N ARG A 393 -24.14 14.47 17.75
CA ARG A 393 -24.01 13.05 17.43
C ARG A 393 -22.64 12.47 17.77
N THR A 394 -21.76 13.29 18.36
CA THR A 394 -20.38 12.87 18.67
C THR A 394 -20.14 12.86 20.16
N ILE A 395 -19.67 11.72 20.65
CA ILE A 395 -19.18 11.52 22.01
C ILE A 395 -17.68 11.70 21.97
N VAL A 396 -17.18 12.72 22.68
CA VAL A 396 -15.73 12.95 22.78
C VAL A 396 -15.19 12.05 23.88
N GLY A 397 -14.40 11.06 23.49
CA GLY A 397 -13.84 10.10 24.41
C GLY A 397 -13.08 8.97 23.74
N ASN A 398 -12.47 8.12 24.57
CA ASN A 398 -11.73 6.97 24.08
C ASN A 398 -12.66 5.77 23.93
N ALA A 399 -12.82 5.25 22.72
CA ALA A 399 -13.65 4.08 22.44
C ALA A 399 -13.20 2.79 23.16
N ALA A 400 -12.01 2.77 23.77
CA ALA A 400 -11.56 1.68 24.61
C ALA A 400 -12.14 1.70 26.05
N GLU A 401 -12.87 2.75 26.40
CA GLU A 401 -13.51 2.90 27.72
C GLU A 401 -14.95 2.40 27.68
N LEU A 402 -15.32 1.60 28.70
CA LEU A 402 -16.64 0.95 28.76
C LEU A 402 -17.79 1.95 28.84
N GLU A 403 -17.61 3.01 29.62
CA GLU A 403 -18.58 4.08 29.81
C GLU A 403 -18.89 4.77 28.48
N ILE A 404 -17.87 5.07 27.69
CA ILE A 404 -17.99 5.69 26.37
C ILE A 404 -18.74 4.76 25.39
N LEU A 405 -18.43 3.46 25.39
CA LEU A 405 -19.15 2.49 24.57
C LEU A 405 -20.62 2.36 24.99
N HIS A 406 -20.91 2.43 26.30
CA HIS A 406 -22.29 2.41 26.78
C HIS A 406 -23.04 3.69 26.37
N GLU A 407 -22.41 4.85 26.48
CA GLU A 407 -22.97 6.13 26.02
C GLU A 407 -23.24 6.12 24.52
N ALA A 408 -22.34 5.47 23.74
CA ALA A 408 -22.52 5.28 22.30
C ALA A 408 -23.68 4.32 21.95
N GLY A 409 -24.18 3.55 22.89
CA GLY A 409 -25.33 2.66 22.70
C GLY A 409 -24.97 1.22 22.33
N ILE A 410 -23.77 0.74 22.69
CA ILE A 410 -23.31 -0.63 22.35
C ILE A 410 -24.26 -1.73 22.80
N ARG A 411 -25.03 -1.49 23.87
CA ARG A 411 -25.93 -2.50 24.45
C ARG A 411 -27.11 -2.85 23.55
N GLU A 412 -27.65 -1.86 22.87
CA GLU A 412 -28.87 -1.96 22.04
C GLU A 412 -28.58 -1.97 20.55
N ALA A 413 -27.36 -1.51 20.16
CA ALA A 413 -26.96 -1.36 18.77
C ALA A 413 -27.07 -2.68 17.98
N PRO A 414 -27.66 -2.67 16.78
CA PRO A 414 -27.67 -3.82 15.90
C PRO A 414 -26.30 -4.05 15.23
N THR A 415 -25.56 -2.97 14.98
CA THR A 415 -24.25 -2.96 14.33
C THR A 415 -23.31 -1.98 15.01
N VAL A 416 -22.01 -2.28 15.00
CA VAL A 416 -20.93 -1.37 15.39
C VAL A 416 -19.99 -1.19 14.20
N LEU A 417 -19.68 0.05 13.85
CA LEU A 417 -18.65 0.39 12.84
C LEU A 417 -17.34 0.72 13.55
N VAL A 418 -16.26 0.04 13.17
CA VAL A 418 -14.91 0.30 13.68
C VAL A 418 -14.09 0.93 12.55
N THR A 419 -13.79 2.24 12.66
CA THR A 419 -13.32 3.07 11.54
C THR A 419 -12.03 3.84 11.82
N THR A 420 -11.29 3.49 12.90
CA THR A 420 -10.03 4.20 13.20
C THR A 420 -8.98 3.95 12.10
N ALA A 421 -7.99 4.82 12.00
CA ALA A 421 -6.91 4.65 11.03
C ALA A 421 -5.84 3.64 11.49
N ASP A 422 -5.88 3.21 12.74
CA ASP A 422 -4.93 2.29 13.35
C ASP A 422 -5.53 0.88 13.41
N ASP A 423 -4.97 -0.05 12.63
CA ASP A 423 -5.43 -1.44 12.59
C ASP A 423 -5.27 -2.18 13.92
N ALA A 424 -4.26 -1.85 14.74
CA ALA A 424 -4.11 -2.46 16.06
C ALA A 424 -5.25 -2.03 16.98
N MET A 425 -5.66 -0.77 16.93
CA MET A 425 -6.82 -0.27 17.64
C MET A 425 -8.11 -0.90 17.10
N ASN A 426 -8.26 -1.06 15.80
CA ASN A 426 -9.42 -1.70 15.20
C ASN A 426 -9.56 -3.16 15.65
N ILE A 427 -8.45 -3.91 15.73
CA ILE A 427 -8.44 -5.28 16.27
C ILE A 427 -8.84 -5.28 17.74
N TYR A 428 -8.28 -4.37 18.55
CA TYR A 428 -8.61 -4.25 19.97
C TYR A 428 -10.10 -3.95 20.18
N LEU A 429 -10.65 -2.95 19.50
CA LEU A 429 -12.05 -2.55 19.59
C LEU A 429 -13.00 -3.66 19.11
N THR A 430 -12.62 -4.38 18.06
CA THR A 430 -13.37 -5.53 17.55
C THR A 430 -13.49 -6.63 18.61
N ILE A 431 -12.37 -7.03 19.23
CA ILE A 431 -12.37 -8.02 20.33
C ILE A 431 -13.22 -7.53 21.49
N TYR A 432 -13.07 -6.25 21.85
CA TYR A 432 -13.78 -5.69 23.00
C TYR A 432 -15.29 -5.62 22.77
N CYS A 433 -15.75 -5.12 21.62
CA CYS A 433 -17.15 -5.09 21.24
C CYS A 433 -17.76 -6.51 21.17
N ARG A 434 -17.04 -7.47 20.58
CA ARG A 434 -17.48 -8.86 20.49
C ARG A 434 -17.63 -9.51 21.87
N ARG A 435 -16.73 -9.17 22.82
CA ARG A 435 -16.83 -9.65 24.21
C ARG A 435 -18.01 -9.04 24.95
N LEU A 436 -18.29 -7.74 24.73
CA LEU A 436 -19.41 -7.05 25.36
C LEU A 436 -20.76 -7.50 24.80
N ARG A 437 -20.82 -7.71 23.49
CA ARG A 437 -22.00 -8.11 22.73
C ARG A 437 -21.64 -9.23 21.75
N PRO A 438 -21.78 -10.49 22.15
CA PRO A 438 -21.50 -11.65 21.30
C PRO A 438 -22.33 -11.72 20.01
N ASP A 439 -23.48 -11.10 20.01
CA ASP A 439 -24.50 -11.10 18.94
C ASP A 439 -24.47 -9.86 18.04
N VAL A 440 -23.78 -8.77 18.42
CA VAL A 440 -23.75 -7.54 17.63
C VAL A 440 -23.00 -7.77 16.30
N GLN A 441 -23.51 -7.21 15.22
CA GLN A 441 -22.75 -7.17 13.97
C GLN A 441 -21.58 -6.17 14.11
N ILE A 442 -20.37 -6.59 13.73
CA ILE A 442 -19.19 -5.73 13.72
C ILE A 442 -18.69 -5.60 12.30
N VAL A 443 -18.71 -4.37 11.81
CA VAL A 443 -18.15 -4.00 10.50
C VAL A 443 -16.90 -3.17 10.74
N SER A 444 -15.75 -3.66 10.33
CA SER A 444 -14.47 -3.03 10.61
C SER A 444 -13.75 -2.57 9.36
N ARG A 445 -12.98 -1.49 9.48
CA ARG A 445 -11.99 -1.06 8.51
C ARG A 445 -10.66 -1.78 8.78
N ALA A 446 -9.95 -2.15 7.71
CA ALA A 446 -8.52 -2.41 7.71
C ALA A 446 -7.79 -1.35 6.87
N THR A 447 -6.65 -0.87 7.32
CA THR A 447 -5.76 -0.02 6.50
C THR A 447 -4.93 -0.88 5.58
N LEU A 448 -4.34 -1.96 6.12
CA LEU A 448 -3.52 -2.92 5.40
C LEU A 448 -4.29 -4.20 5.10
N GLU A 449 -4.23 -4.68 3.86
CA GLU A 449 -4.90 -5.91 3.42
C GLU A 449 -4.54 -7.13 4.28
N ARG A 450 -3.28 -7.27 4.67
CA ARG A 450 -2.80 -8.37 5.54
C ARG A 450 -3.51 -8.47 6.90
N ASN A 451 -4.14 -7.39 7.37
CA ASN A 451 -4.82 -7.34 8.66
C ASN A 451 -6.30 -7.78 8.60
N VAL A 452 -6.84 -7.96 7.41
CA VAL A 452 -8.23 -8.39 7.17
C VAL A 452 -8.53 -9.72 7.87
N SER A 453 -7.72 -10.74 7.63
CA SER A 453 -7.89 -12.06 8.26
C SER A 453 -7.77 -12.00 9.79
N THR A 454 -6.95 -11.08 10.31
CA THR A 454 -6.78 -10.88 11.76
C THR A 454 -8.02 -10.24 12.37
N LEU A 455 -8.62 -9.25 11.71
CA LEU A 455 -9.87 -8.62 12.15
C LEU A 455 -11.04 -9.60 12.14
N HIS A 456 -11.15 -10.47 11.14
CA HIS A 456 -12.15 -11.53 11.15
C HIS A 456 -11.94 -12.51 12.31
N ARG A 457 -10.70 -12.94 12.59
CA ARG A 457 -10.39 -13.77 13.78
C ARG A 457 -10.67 -13.04 15.09
N ALA A 458 -10.53 -11.72 15.13
CA ALA A 458 -10.90 -10.89 16.27
C ALA A 458 -12.42 -10.83 16.51
N GLY A 459 -13.22 -11.20 15.52
CA GLY A 459 -14.67 -11.27 15.62
C GLY A 459 -15.43 -10.29 14.73
N ALA A 460 -14.79 -9.58 13.79
CA ALA A 460 -15.48 -8.79 12.80
C ALA A 460 -16.27 -9.69 11.84
N ASP A 461 -17.52 -9.34 11.58
CA ASP A 461 -18.37 -10.02 10.61
C ASP A 461 -18.02 -9.57 9.18
N PHE A 462 -17.73 -8.27 9.03
CA PHE A 462 -17.24 -7.68 7.81
C PHE A 462 -15.98 -6.89 8.07
N VAL A 463 -15.05 -7.00 7.14
CA VAL A 463 -13.84 -6.17 7.12
C VAL A 463 -13.69 -5.60 5.72
N MET A 464 -13.36 -4.34 5.63
CA MET A 464 -13.04 -3.69 4.35
C MET A 464 -11.67 -3.04 4.41
N SER A 465 -10.83 -3.40 3.45
CA SER A 465 -9.48 -2.88 3.34
C SER A 465 -9.45 -1.59 2.53
N TYR A 466 -8.87 -0.56 3.12
CA TYR A 466 -8.57 0.70 2.44
C TYR A 466 -7.60 0.48 1.26
N ALA A 467 -6.58 -0.35 1.51
CA ALA A 467 -5.57 -0.70 0.51
C ALA A 467 -6.18 -1.41 -0.71
N SER A 468 -6.94 -2.48 -0.46
CA SER A 468 -7.57 -3.27 -1.54
C SER A 468 -8.59 -2.45 -2.33
N MET A 469 -9.39 -1.63 -1.63
CA MET A 469 -10.39 -0.79 -2.30
C MET A 469 -9.74 0.20 -3.27
N GLY A 470 -8.65 0.86 -2.83
CA GLY A 470 -7.91 1.77 -3.69
C GLY A 470 -7.26 1.06 -4.88
N ALA A 471 -6.62 -0.08 -4.64
CA ALA A 471 -6.01 -0.89 -5.68
C ALA A 471 -7.04 -1.36 -6.73
N ASN A 472 -8.21 -1.83 -6.28
CA ASN A 472 -9.31 -2.25 -7.17
C ASN A 472 -9.85 -1.08 -8.00
N ALA A 473 -10.02 0.09 -7.38
CA ALA A 473 -10.49 1.28 -8.10
C ALA A 473 -9.52 1.69 -9.23
N ILE A 474 -8.20 1.60 -8.98
CA ILE A 474 -7.19 1.87 -10.01
C ILE A 474 -7.23 0.82 -11.12
N LEU A 475 -7.31 -0.47 -10.76
CA LEU A 475 -7.37 -1.56 -11.75
C LEU A 475 -8.62 -1.48 -12.61
N ASN A 476 -9.78 -1.19 -12.05
CA ASN A 476 -11.00 -0.99 -12.83
C ASN A 476 -10.87 0.14 -13.85
N ILE A 477 -10.14 1.22 -13.51
CA ILE A 477 -9.84 2.30 -14.46
C ILE A 477 -8.84 1.85 -15.54
N LEU A 478 -7.86 1.01 -15.18
CA LEU A 478 -6.83 0.52 -16.09
C LEU A 478 -7.38 -0.48 -17.10
N GLU A 479 -8.18 -1.46 -16.63
CA GLU A 479 -8.73 -2.56 -17.45
C GLU A 479 -10.05 -2.19 -18.14
N GLY A 480 -10.66 -1.06 -17.78
CA GLY A 480 -12.00 -0.70 -18.21
C GLY A 480 -13.08 -1.51 -17.50
N ASP A 481 -14.32 -1.50 -18.04
CA ASP A 481 -15.50 -2.13 -17.40
C ASP A 481 -15.50 -3.68 -17.45
N ASP A 482 -14.42 -4.30 -17.90
CA ASP A 482 -14.36 -5.76 -18.11
C ASP A 482 -14.15 -6.55 -16.80
N VAL A 483 -13.62 -5.92 -15.75
CA VAL A 483 -13.42 -6.54 -14.43
C VAL A 483 -14.01 -5.66 -13.34
N VAL A 484 -15.03 -6.14 -12.63
CA VAL A 484 -15.59 -5.48 -11.46
C VAL A 484 -15.13 -6.23 -10.22
N MET A 485 -14.10 -5.71 -9.55
CA MET A 485 -13.67 -6.22 -8.25
C MET A 485 -14.63 -5.73 -7.16
N ILE A 486 -15.34 -6.64 -6.50
CA ILE A 486 -16.54 -6.30 -5.72
C ILE A 486 -16.29 -6.30 -4.22
N ALA A 487 -15.53 -7.25 -3.71
CA ALA A 487 -15.25 -7.39 -2.28
C ALA A 487 -13.87 -8.01 -2.10
N GLU A 488 -13.34 -7.94 -0.87
CA GLU A 488 -12.03 -8.51 -0.56
C GLU A 488 -11.92 -9.98 -0.95
N GLY A 489 -11.11 -10.27 -1.98
CA GLY A 489 -10.86 -11.62 -2.46
C GLY A 489 -11.99 -12.25 -3.28
N LEU A 490 -13.01 -11.46 -3.68
CA LEU A 490 -14.05 -11.90 -4.61
C LEU A 490 -14.06 -10.98 -5.83
N ASP A 491 -13.78 -11.57 -6.97
CA ASP A 491 -13.75 -10.90 -8.25
C ASP A 491 -14.94 -11.37 -9.10
N ILE A 492 -15.56 -10.45 -9.82
CA ILE A 492 -16.47 -10.79 -10.92
C ILE A 492 -15.79 -10.31 -12.18
N PHE A 493 -15.57 -11.24 -13.08
CA PHE A 493 -14.90 -10.95 -14.32
C PHE A 493 -15.68 -11.48 -15.50
N ARG A 494 -15.57 -10.77 -16.61
CA ARG A 494 -16.15 -11.12 -17.89
C ARG A 494 -15.07 -11.73 -18.78
N VAL A 495 -15.36 -12.90 -19.36
CA VAL A 495 -14.43 -13.58 -20.26
C VAL A 495 -15.15 -14.14 -21.45
N PRO A 496 -14.55 -14.13 -22.65
CA PRO A 496 -15.08 -14.84 -23.79
C PRO A 496 -15.25 -16.33 -23.49
N VAL A 497 -16.30 -16.96 -24.02
CA VAL A 497 -16.49 -18.40 -23.86
C VAL A 497 -15.32 -19.14 -24.48
N PRO A 498 -14.52 -19.89 -23.69
CA PRO A 498 -13.41 -20.67 -24.22
C PRO A 498 -13.89 -21.66 -25.30
N GLU A 499 -13.17 -21.78 -26.41
CA GLU A 499 -13.57 -22.65 -27.53
C GLU A 499 -13.95 -24.06 -27.11
N LYS A 500 -13.23 -24.61 -26.12
CA LYS A 500 -13.46 -25.95 -25.58
C LYS A 500 -14.76 -26.11 -24.81
N LEU A 501 -15.39 -25.00 -24.42
CA LEU A 501 -16.60 -24.98 -23.59
C LEU A 501 -17.85 -24.55 -24.37
N ARG A 502 -17.72 -24.11 -25.62
CA ARG A 502 -18.84 -23.66 -26.45
C ARG A 502 -19.84 -24.79 -26.69
N GLY A 503 -21.12 -24.50 -26.48
CA GLY A 503 -22.22 -25.44 -26.65
C GLY A 503 -22.26 -26.59 -25.62
N ILE A 504 -21.41 -26.55 -24.59
CA ILE A 504 -21.45 -27.55 -23.52
C ILE A 504 -22.45 -27.11 -22.45
N PRO A 505 -23.29 -28.02 -21.92
CA PRO A 505 -24.15 -27.69 -20.79
C PRO A 505 -23.35 -27.19 -19.59
N LEU A 506 -23.81 -26.14 -18.93
CA LEU A 506 -23.11 -25.52 -17.78
C LEU A 506 -22.78 -26.55 -16.68
N ALA A 507 -23.69 -27.49 -16.43
CA ALA A 507 -23.46 -28.56 -15.45
C ALA A 507 -22.32 -29.54 -15.84
N ALA A 508 -21.95 -29.58 -17.12
CA ALA A 508 -20.93 -30.49 -17.64
C ALA A 508 -19.59 -29.78 -17.96
N CYS A 509 -19.55 -28.44 -17.89
CA CYS A 509 -18.36 -27.67 -18.29
C CYS A 509 -17.17 -27.81 -17.33
N GLY A 510 -17.39 -28.26 -16.08
CA GLY A 510 -16.35 -28.51 -15.09
C GLY A 510 -15.59 -27.25 -14.61
N ILE A 511 -16.12 -26.05 -14.88
CA ILE A 511 -15.48 -24.80 -14.44
C ILE A 511 -15.38 -24.78 -12.92
N ARG A 512 -16.50 -24.99 -12.22
CA ARG A 512 -16.57 -24.94 -10.75
C ARG A 512 -15.62 -25.94 -10.10
N GLU A 513 -15.64 -27.21 -10.56
CA GLU A 513 -14.84 -28.29 -9.97
C GLU A 513 -13.34 -28.10 -10.20
N SER A 514 -12.99 -27.45 -11.32
CA SER A 514 -11.59 -27.35 -11.76
C SER A 514 -10.92 -26.05 -11.36
N THR A 515 -11.67 -24.99 -11.17
CA THR A 515 -11.15 -23.64 -10.89
C THR A 515 -11.66 -23.03 -9.59
N GLY A 516 -12.83 -23.47 -9.10
CA GLY A 516 -13.55 -22.84 -7.98
C GLY A 516 -14.48 -21.69 -8.43
N GLY A 517 -14.33 -21.19 -9.67
CA GLY A 517 -15.15 -20.13 -10.21
C GLY A 517 -16.60 -20.55 -10.48
N HIS A 518 -17.54 -19.64 -10.27
CA HIS A 518 -18.97 -19.88 -10.48
C HIS A 518 -19.52 -18.99 -11.60
N VAL A 519 -20.02 -19.60 -12.66
CA VAL A 519 -20.68 -18.86 -13.77
C VAL A 519 -22.05 -18.39 -13.28
N VAL A 520 -22.24 -17.08 -13.20
CA VAL A 520 -23.47 -16.43 -12.71
C VAL A 520 -24.37 -15.97 -13.86
N ALA A 521 -23.78 -15.67 -15.01
CA ALA A 521 -24.49 -15.36 -16.22
C ALA A 521 -23.63 -15.66 -17.43
N PHE A 522 -24.26 -15.70 -18.60
CA PHE A 522 -23.56 -15.60 -19.87
C PHE A 522 -24.33 -14.64 -20.80
N GLN A 523 -23.61 -14.03 -21.70
CA GLN A 523 -24.13 -13.18 -22.76
C GLN A 523 -24.01 -13.95 -24.08
N ASP A 524 -25.06 -13.97 -24.85
CA ASP A 524 -25.05 -14.56 -26.18
C ASP A 524 -24.56 -13.56 -27.26
N GLU A 525 -24.51 -13.99 -28.51
CA GLU A 525 -24.08 -13.19 -29.66
C GLU A 525 -24.97 -11.97 -29.92
N ASP A 526 -26.23 -12.01 -29.50
CA ASP A 526 -27.20 -10.92 -29.62
C ASP A 526 -27.10 -9.92 -28.44
N GLY A 527 -26.18 -10.13 -27.52
CA GLY A 527 -25.97 -9.29 -26.33
C GLY A 527 -26.98 -9.56 -25.21
N VAL A 528 -27.76 -10.66 -25.31
CA VAL A 528 -28.78 -10.99 -24.31
C VAL A 528 -28.12 -11.69 -23.12
N MET A 529 -28.21 -11.06 -21.94
CA MET A 529 -27.71 -11.59 -20.70
C MET A 529 -28.69 -12.61 -20.10
N THR A 530 -28.20 -13.80 -19.81
CA THR A 530 -29.00 -14.88 -19.23
C THR A 530 -28.38 -15.39 -17.94
N SER A 531 -29.18 -15.43 -16.85
CA SER A 531 -28.81 -16.17 -15.63
C SER A 531 -29.19 -17.66 -15.80
N PRO A 532 -28.21 -18.56 -16.02
CA PRO A 532 -28.52 -19.87 -16.54
C PRO A 532 -29.09 -20.82 -15.49
N PRO A 533 -30.11 -21.63 -15.81
CA PRO A 533 -30.38 -22.85 -15.10
C PRO A 533 -29.23 -23.85 -15.32
N ALA A 534 -29.04 -24.81 -14.39
CA ALA A 534 -27.93 -25.77 -14.45
C ALA A 534 -27.84 -26.57 -15.78
N GLY A 535 -28.92 -26.73 -16.50
CA GLY A 535 -28.97 -27.42 -17.80
C GLY A 535 -28.82 -26.53 -19.02
N ALA A 536 -28.60 -25.20 -18.86
CA ALA A 536 -28.39 -24.31 -19.99
C ALA A 536 -27.07 -24.63 -20.69
N GLU A 537 -27.06 -24.57 -22.02
CA GLU A 537 -25.87 -24.69 -22.84
C GLU A 537 -25.14 -23.36 -22.90
N LEU A 538 -23.81 -23.38 -22.80
CA LEU A 538 -22.97 -22.20 -22.95
C LEU A 538 -23.05 -21.67 -24.39
N PRO A 539 -22.95 -20.35 -24.62
CA PRO A 539 -22.96 -19.79 -25.96
C PRO A 539 -22.01 -20.49 -26.92
N SER A 540 -22.48 -20.77 -28.13
CA SER A 540 -21.73 -21.53 -29.14
C SER A 540 -20.90 -20.63 -30.05
N GLY A 541 -21.25 -19.35 -30.14
CA GLY A 541 -20.61 -18.38 -31.02
C GLY A 541 -19.35 -17.75 -30.49
N PRO A 542 -18.59 -17.08 -31.36
CA PRO A 542 -17.30 -16.50 -30.99
C PRO A 542 -17.40 -15.32 -30.01
N ASP A 543 -18.53 -14.59 -30.06
CA ASP A 543 -18.75 -13.37 -29.28
C ASP A 543 -19.51 -13.61 -27.96
N GLY A 544 -19.75 -14.90 -27.63
CA GLY A 544 -20.35 -15.27 -26.35
C GLY A 544 -19.40 -15.02 -25.18
N GLU A 545 -19.93 -14.49 -24.07
CA GLU A 545 -19.16 -14.18 -22.88
C GLU A 545 -19.72 -14.86 -21.64
N LEU A 546 -18.83 -15.19 -20.68
CA LEU A 546 -19.19 -15.67 -19.35
C LEU A 546 -18.96 -14.60 -18.31
N ILE A 547 -19.86 -14.49 -17.36
CA ILE A 547 -19.68 -13.71 -16.13
C ILE A 547 -19.44 -14.70 -15.01
N ILE A 548 -18.27 -14.63 -14.41
CA ILE A 548 -17.79 -15.58 -13.41
C ILE A 548 -17.54 -14.82 -12.10
N VAL A 549 -18.05 -15.39 -11.00
CA VAL A 549 -17.71 -14.98 -9.64
C VAL A 549 -16.68 -15.96 -9.11
N ALA A 550 -15.55 -15.46 -8.66
CA ALA A 550 -14.45 -16.28 -8.18
C ALA A 550 -13.59 -15.54 -7.14
N THR A 551 -12.78 -16.27 -6.37
CA THR A 551 -11.68 -15.64 -5.65
C THR A 551 -10.55 -15.31 -6.63
N THR A 552 -9.67 -14.36 -6.28
CA THR A 552 -8.50 -14.00 -7.11
C THR A 552 -7.67 -15.24 -7.48
N ALA A 553 -7.50 -16.19 -6.54
CA ALA A 553 -6.81 -17.45 -6.79
C ALA A 553 -7.58 -18.40 -7.74
N ASP A 554 -8.91 -18.34 -7.75
CA ASP A 554 -9.77 -19.11 -8.65
C ASP A 554 -9.78 -18.52 -10.06
N GLU A 555 -9.74 -17.20 -10.16
CA GLU A 555 -9.59 -16.48 -11.42
C GLU A 555 -8.26 -16.82 -12.10
N GLU A 556 -7.14 -16.78 -11.40
CA GLU A 556 -5.84 -17.22 -11.92
C GLU A 556 -5.89 -18.67 -12.44
N ARG A 557 -6.56 -19.55 -11.68
CA ARG A 557 -6.74 -20.96 -12.11
C ARG A 557 -7.59 -21.06 -13.36
N PHE A 558 -8.65 -20.25 -13.48
CA PHE A 558 -9.49 -20.20 -14.66
C PHE A 558 -8.69 -19.72 -15.88
N MET A 559 -8.00 -18.60 -15.75
CA MET A 559 -7.18 -18.02 -16.82
C MET A 559 -6.10 -18.99 -17.28
N THR A 560 -5.39 -19.63 -16.36
CA THR A 560 -4.36 -20.64 -16.68
C THR A 560 -4.94 -21.85 -17.41
N ARG A 561 -6.14 -22.32 -17.04
CA ARG A 561 -6.71 -23.57 -17.57
C ARG A 561 -7.46 -23.37 -18.89
N PHE A 562 -8.17 -22.29 -19.03
CA PHE A 562 -9.09 -22.09 -20.13
C PHE A 562 -8.68 -20.97 -21.11
N ASN A 563 -7.92 -19.98 -20.67
CA ASN A 563 -7.51 -18.81 -21.45
C ASN A 563 -6.02 -18.87 -21.86
N SER A 564 -5.58 -19.98 -22.44
CA SER A 564 -4.21 -20.16 -22.97
C SER A 564 -3.89 -19.36 -24.24
N ALA A 565 -4.58 -18.25 -24.50
CA ALA A 565 -4.45 -17.43 -25.72
C ALA A 565 -4.15 -15.95 -25.45
N ARG A 566 -3.41 -15.63 -24.36
CA ARG A 566 -2.66 -14.35 -24.26
C ARG A 566 -1.17 -14.71 -24.20
N THR A 567 -0.61 -15.23 -25.31
CA THR A 567 0.83 -15.25 -25.61
C THR A 567 1.06 -14.43 -26.87
#